data_d280da2f4910e12a84056714b99a422c
#
_entry.id   d280da2f4910e12a84056714b99a422c
#
_cell.length_a   1.000
_cell.length_b   1.000
_cell.length_c   1.000
_cell.angle_alpha   90.00
_cell.angle_beta   90.00
_cell.angle_gamma   90.00
#
_symmetry.space_group_name_H-M   'P 1'
#
loop_
_entity.id
_entity.type
_entity.pdbx_description
1 polymer ?
#
loop_
_entity_poly.entity_id
_entity_poly.type
_entity_poly.pdbx_seq_one_letter_code
_entity_poly.pdbx_strand_id
1 'polypeptide(L)'
;MPAPSPRLHAFVGGQALSAFRLSALLERLRLHEPGVADLQARHVYWVEAQDSGPLADSEVVRISALLDAQPAGGAGQPGGGSARAGEPSTGHLVVVMPRPGTVSPWSSKATDIARNCALPVRRVERVTEYRLQARPGWFGGVKALGAESVATLVALLHDRMTEAVTFEREGARALFAHREGPAMARIDVSGRGRAALEDANARQGLALSGEEIDYLAEAFARLRRDPTDVELMMFAQANSEHCRHKIFNARFTIDGIELPQSMFQMIRHTEAVSPQRTVVAYSDNAAVMAGGPVELWRPEGYTNAPRYASRAATAHVLMK
;
A
#
# COMPACT_ATOMS: atom_id res chain seq x y z
N MET A 1 32.64 -4.92 -0.47
CA MET A 1 32.18 -6.12 0.26
C MET A 1 30.66 -6.13 0.25
N PRO A 2 29.97 -7.24 -0.09
CA PRO A 2 28.53 -7.31 0.05
C PRO A 2 28.16 -7.03 1.51
N ALA A 3 27.13 -6.22 1.72
CA ALA A 3 26.62 -5.96 3.06
C ALA A 3 26.21 -7.28 3.73
N PRO A 4 26.48 -7.47 5.03
CA PRO A 4 26.08 -8.68 5.73
C PRO A 4 24.57 -8.85 5.61
N SER A 5 24.12 -10.07 5.32
CA SER A 5 22.71 -10.37 5.21
C SER A 5 21.98 -9.97 6.50
N PRO A 6 20.87 -9.25 6.39
CA PRO A 6 20.14 -8.79 7.57
C PRO A 6 19.69 -9.97 8.43
N ARG A 7 19.88 -9.87 9.76
CA ARG A 7 19.33 -10.88 10.67
C ARG A 7 17.84 -10.65 10.87
N LEU A 8 17.08 -11.58 10.37
CA LEU A 8 15.63 -11.55 10.40
C LEU A 8 15.09 -12.60 11.36
N HIS A 9 14.17 -12.17 12.20
CA HIS A 9 13.49 -13.01 13.17
C HIS A 9 12.00 -13.02 12.84
N ALA A 10 11.40 -14.20 12.77
CA ALA A 10 9.97 -14.35 12.54
C ALA A 10 9.23 -14.59 13.87
N PHE A 11 8.09 -13.93 14.03
CA PHE A 11 7.18 -14.09 15.17
C PHE A 11 5.80 -14.45 14.67
N VAL A 12 5.21 -15.52 15.18
CA VAL A 12 3.88 -15.99 14.82
C VAL A 12 2.86 -15.32 15.73
N GLY A 13 2.01 -14.50 15.16
CA GLY A 13 0.92 -13.81 15.84
C GLY A 13 -0.40 -14.56 15.81
N GLY A 14 -1.44 -13.87 16.23
CA GLY A 14 -2.81 -14.37 16.28
C GLY A 14 -3.47 -14.46 14.89
N GLN A 15 -4.79 -14.70 14.92
CA GLN A 15 -5.63 -14.77 13.72
C GLN A 15 -5.61 -13.46 12.95
N ALA A 16 -5.36 -13.53 11.62
CA ALA A 16 -5.34 -12.37 10.74
C ALA A 16 -6.75 -11.88 10.36
N LEU A 17 -7.73 -12.76 10.41
CA LEU A 17 -9.12 -12.47 10.06
C LEU A 17 -10.04 -12.84 11.21
N SER A 18 -11.11 -12.06 11.41
CA SER A 18 -12.19 -12.47 12.32
C SER A 18 -12.87 -13.76 11.82
N ALA A 19 -13.50 -14.51 12.71
CA ALA A 19 -14.22 -15.74 12.36
C ALA A 19 -15.23 -15.52 11.23
N PHE A 20 -15.96 -14.41 11.26
CA PHE A 20 -16.89 -14.03 10.20
C PHE A 20 -16.20 -13.84 8.84
N ARG A 21 -15.10 -13.07 8.79
CA ARG A 21 -14.36 -12.84 7.55
C ARG A 21 -13.71 -14.12 7.02
N LEU A 22 -13.21 -14.95 7.92
CA LEU A 22 -12.62 -16.24 7.57
C LEU A 22 -13.64 -17.17 6.93
N SER A 23 -14.84 -17.28 7.53
CA SER A 23 -15.95 -18.08 6.97
C SER A 23 -16.39 -17.57 5.61
N ALA A 24 -16.61 -16.26 5.47
CA ALA A 24 -17.01 -15.66 4.19
C ALA A 24 -15.94 -15.89 3.09
N LEU A 25 -14.65 -15.77 3.44
CA LEU A 25 -13.57 -16.04 2.51
C LEU A 25 -13.52 -17.52 2.12
N LEU A 26 -13.68 -18.43 3.09
CA LEU A 26 -13.73 -19.88 2.84
C LEU A 26 -14.87 -20.25 1.89
N GLU A 27 -16.06 -19.67 2.07
CA GLU A 27 -17.19 -19.87 1.15
C GLU A 27 -16.86 -19.40 -0.27
N ARG A 28 -16.25 -18.23 -0.42
CA ARG A 28 -15.79 -17.73 -1.73
C ARG A 28 -14.77 -18.68 -2.38
N LEU A 29 -13.81 -19.19 -1.62
CA LEU A 29 -12.81 -20.14 -2.14
C LEU A 29 -13.49 -21.44 -2.61
N ARG A 30 -14.48 -21.93 -1.87
CA ARG A 30 -15.25 -23.14 -2.21
C ARG A 30 -16.08 -23.00 -3.48
N LEU A 31 -16.53 -21.80 -3.83
CA LEU A 31 -17.21 -21.57 -5.12
C LEU A 31 -16.29 -21.83 -6.31
N HIS A 32 -14.99 -21.60 -6.15
CA HIS A 32 -13.98 -21.81 -7.21
C HIS A 32 -13.32 -23.18 -7.12
N GLU A 33 -13.14 -23.70 -5.90
CA GLU A 33 -12.52 -25.01 -5.63
C GLU A 33 -13.28 -25.71 -4.49
N PRO A 34 -14.30 -26.53 -4.83
CA PRO A 34 -15.10 -27.25 -3.83
C PRO A 34 -14.28 -28.23 -2.96
N GLY A 35 -13.07 -28.56 -3.39
CA GLY A 35 -12.12 -29.41 -2.66
C GLY A 35 -11.49 -28.76 -1.44
N VAL A 36 -11.69 -27.45 -1.20
CA VAL A 36 -11.18 -26.76 -0.01
C VAL A 36 -12.03 -27.13 1.21
N ALA A 37 -11.40 -27.79 2.17
CA ALA A 37 -12.03 -28.21 3.43
C ALA A 37 -12.02 -27.09 4.47
N ASP A 38 -10.86 -26.45 4.67
CA ASP A 38 -10.66 -25.47 5.72
C ASP A 38 -9.64 -24.39 5.28
N LEU A 39 -9.73 -23.24 5.92
CA LEU A 39 -8.85 -22.10 5.74
C LEU A 39 -8.44 -21.57 7.11
N GLN A 40 -7.15 -21.42 7.32
CA GLN A 40 -6.61 -20.70 8.47
C GLN A 40 -5.85 -19.47 7.97
N ALA A 41 -5.95 -18.38 8.70
CA ALA A 41 -5.23 -17.14 8.40
C ALA A 41 -4.62 -16.59 9.69
N ARG A 42 -3.31 -16.37 9.70
CA ARG A 42 -2.61 -15.79 10.84
C ARG A 42 -1.61 -14.72 10.40
N HIS A 43 -1.31 -13.81 11.29
CA HIS A 43 -0.22 -12.87 11.07
C HIS A 43 1.11 -13.50 11.41
N VAL A 44 2.12 -13.20 10.59
CA VAL A 44 3.52 -13.45 10.92
C VAL A 44 4.26 -12.14 10.78
N TYR A 45 5.02 -11.80 11.81
CA TYR A 45 5.82 -10.59 11.87
C TYR A 45 7.27 -10.93 11.62
N TRP A 46 7.89 -10.18 10.73
CA TRP A 46 9.31 -10.27 10.46
C TRP A 46 10.00 -9.05 11.05
N VAL A 47 11.01 -9.28 11.86
CA VAL A 47 11.76 -8.24 12.57
C VAL A 47 13.20 -8.27 12.10
N GLU A 48 13.66 -7.16 11.54
CA GLU A 48 15.06 -6.92 11.24
C GLU A 48 15.73 -6.27 12.46
N ALA A 49 16.70 -6.96 13.05
CA ALA A 49 17.49 -6.42 14.15
C ALA A 49 18.39 -5.29 13.66
N GLN A 50 18.66 -4.29 14.53
CA GLN A 50 19.53 -3.16 14.23
C GLN A 50 20.98 -3.61 14.11
N ASP A 51 21.41 -4.51 14.98
CA ASP A 51 22.75 -5.04 15.00
C ASP A 51 22.83 -6.41 14.32
N SER A 52 24.03 -6.78 13.86
CA SER A 52 24.28 -8.07 13.21
C SER A 52 24.26 -9.27 14.19
N GLY A 53 24.09 -9.01 15.49
CA GLY A 53 23.96 -10.00 16.54
C GLY A 53 22.55 -10.67 16.62
N PRO A 54 22.42 -11.81 17.31
CA PRO A 54 21.11 -12.34 17.65
C PRO A 54 20.43 -11.39 18.63
N LEU A 55 19.08 -11.34 18.60
CA LEU A 55 18.32 -10.66 19.64
C LEU A 55 18.60 -11.31 20.99
N ALA A 56 18.78 -10.52 22.04
CA ALA A 56 18.87 -11.03 23.39
C ALA A 56 17.51 -11.61 23.85
N ASP A 57 17.50 -12.55 24.76
CA ASP A 57 16.26 -13.18 25.25
C ASP A 57 15.27 -12.14 25.81
N SER A 58 15.77 -11.12 26.50
CA SER A 58 14.96 -10.02 27.01
C SER A 58 14.32 -9.17 25.89
N GLU A 59 14.98 -9.01 24.76
CA GLU A 59 14.48 -8.31 23.58
C GLU A 59 13.41 -9.16 22.88
N VAL A 60 13.65 -10.46 22.75
CA VAL A 60 12.67 -11.41 22.21
C VAL A 60 11.38 -11.38 23.03
N VAL A 61 11.48 -11.40 24.36
CA VAL A 61 10.30 -11.31 25.26
C VAL A 61 9.56 -9.99 25.04
N ARG A 62 10.26 -8.86 24.97
CA ARG A 62 9.65 -7.54 24.76
C ARG A 62 9.02 -7.40 23.38
N ILE A 63 9.67 -7.90 22.33
CA ILE A 63 9.13 -7.92 20.98
C ILE A 63 7.89 -8.81 20.91
N SER A 64 7.94 -9.99 21.54
CA SER A 64 6.79 -10.91 21.63
C SER A 64 5.59 -10.26 22.30
N ALA A 65 5.82 -9.55 23.40
CA ALA A 65 4.75 -8.81 24.11
C ALA A 65 4.20 -7.66 23.28
N LEU A 66 5.07 -6.89 22.59
CA LEU A 66 4.64 -5.76 21.77
C LEU A 66 3.80 -6.21 20.56
N LEU A 67 4.15 -7.33 19.94
CA LEU A 67 3.49 -7.84 18.73
C LEU A 67 2.35 -8.83 19.06
N ASP A 68 2.16 -9.19 20.31
CA ASP A 68 1.29 -10.30 20.74
C ASP A 68 1.56 -11.56 19.91
N ALA A 69 2.83 -11.96 19.88
CA ALA A 69 3.33 -13.00 18.99
C ALA A 69 4.41 -13.86 19.66
N GLN A 70 4.60 -15.07 19.16
CA GLN A 70 5.62 -16.00 19.66
C GLN A 70 6.73 -16.19 18.61
N PRO A 71 8.00 -16.36 19.03
CA PRO A 71 9.07 -16.65 18.08
C PRO A 71 8.78 -17.90 17.25
N ALA A 72 8.94 -17.78 15.94
CA ALA A 72 8.77 -18.89 15.02
C ALA A 72 10.01 -19.79 15.04
N GLY A 73 10.05 -20.78 15.94
CA GLY A 73 11.19 -21.70 16.07
C GLY A 73 12.45 -21.03 16.66
N GLY A 74 13.19 -21.68 17.51
CA GLY A 74 14.43 -21.13 18.09
C GLY A 74 15.42 -20.75 16.98
N ALA A 75 15.77 -19.47 16.89
CA ALA A 75 16.87 -18.99 16.07
C ALA A 75 18.19 -19.58 16.61
N GLY A 76 18.67 -20.65 16.00
CA GLY A 76 19.94 -21.25 16.41
C GLY A 76 20.26 -22.66 15.91
N GLN A 77 19.37 -23.31 15.16
CA GLN A 77 19.74 -24.60 14.56
C GLN A 77 19.54 -24.59 13.05
N PRO A 78 20.60 -24.78 12.26
CA PRO A 78 20.48 -25.09 10.85
C PRO A 78 19.95 -26.52 10.73
N GLY A 79 18.76 -26.70 10.15
CA GLY A 79 18.24 -28.00 9.77
C GLY A 79 17.42 -28.72 10.83
N GLY A 80 16.27 -28.22 11.17
CA GLY A 80 15.34 -28.94 12.03
C GLY A 80 13.91 -28.46 11.83
N GLY A 81 13.21 -28.98 10.82
CA GLY A 81 11.77 -28.86 10.68
C GLY A 81 11.05 -29.61 11.80
N SER A 82 10.99 -29.03 12.99
CA SER A 82 10.08 -29.49 14.04
C SER A 82 8.93 -28.51 14.11
N ALA A 83 7.82 -28.86 13.46
CA ALA A 83 6.54 -28.22 13.70
C ALA A 83 6.23 -28.35 15.21
N ARG A 84 6.08 -27.21 15.89
CA ARG A 84 5.62 -27.22 17.29
C ARG A 84 4.21 -27.79 17.35
N ALA A 85 3.93 -28.51 18.46
CA ALA A 85 2.60 -29.03 18.79
C ALA A 85 1.55 -27.92 18.69
N GLY A 86 0.67 -28.00 17.65
CA GLY A 86 -0.34 -26.99 17.31
C GLY A 86 -0.21 -26.37 15.92
N GLU A 87 0.92 -26.51 15.21
CA GLU A 87 0.98 -26.15 13.78
C GLU A 87 0.39 -27.31 12.95
N PRO A 88 -0.70 -27.10 12.22
CA PRO A 88 -1.18 -28.11 11.29
C PRO A 88 -0.11 -28.32 10.22
N SER A 89 0.50 -29.50 10.23
CA SER A 89 1.56 -29.89 9.29
C SER A 89 1.04 -30.18 7.87
N THR A 90 -0.28 -30.16 7.69
CA THR A 90 -0.94 -30.52 6.43
C THR A 90 -1.65 -29.31 5.85
N GLY A 91 -1.48 -29.10 4.55
CA GLY A 91 -2.14 -28.04 3.77
C GLY A 91 -1.17 -27.19 2.95
N HIS A 92 -1.72 -26.49 1.96
CA HIS A 92 -0.96 -25.56 1.13
C HIS A 92 -0.75 -24.24 1.87
N LEU A 93 0.51 -23.87 2.08
CA LEU A 93 0.87 -22.57 2.63
C LEU A 93 0.85 -21.52 1.52
N VAL A 94 0.17 -20.41 1.78
CA VAL A 94 0.20 -19.20 0.94
C VAL A 94 0.56 -18.03 1.84
N VAL A 95 1.66 -17.36 1.57
CA VAL A 95 2.13 -16.20 2.32
C VAL A 95 1.86 -14.96 1.49
N VAL A 96 0.96 -14.14 1.95
CA VAL A 96 0.63 -12.85 1.35
C VAL A 96 1.42 -11.76 2.07
N MET A 97 2.15 -10.98 1.33
CA MET A 97 3.08 -9.96 1.83
C MET A 97 2.99 -8.67 1.00
N PRO A 98 3.38 -7.52 1.53
CA PRO A 98 3.58 -6.32 0.73
C PRO A 98 4.51 -6.59 -0.46
N ARG A 99 4.40 -5.81 -1.52
CA ARG A 99 5.29 -6.00 -2.69
C ARG A 99 6.75 -5.77 -2.29
N PRO A 100 7.67 -6.70 -2.65
CA PRO A 100 9.10 -6.51 -2.41
C PRO A 100 9.60 -5.18 -3.01
N GLY A 101 10.45 -4.49 -2.26
CA GLY A 101 10.96 -3.16 -2.62
C GLY A 101 10.09 -2.00 -2.12
N THR A 102 8.98 -2.28 -1.42
CA THR A 102 8.15 -1.26 -0.77
C THR A 102 8.20 -1.40 0.74
N VAL A 103 7.84 -0.34 1.46
CA VAL A 103 7.62 -0.35 2.91
C VAL A 103 6.14 -0.11 3.13
N SER A 104 5.45 -1.04 3.81
CA SER A 104 4.03 -0.87 4.05
C SER A 104 3.78 0.27 5.07
N PRO A 105 2.62 0.99 4.99
CA PRO A 105 2.26 1.98 6.01
C PRO A 105 2.18 1.38 7.41
N TRP A 106 1.78 0.12 7.53
CA TRP A 106 1.78 -0.61 8.79
C TRP A 106 3.21 -0.79 9.31
N SER A 107 4.16 -1.18 8.45
CA SER A 107 5.56 -1.37 8.80
C SER A 107 6.19 -0.11 9.37
N SER A 108 5.99 1.04 8.72
CA SER A 108 6.49 2.33 9.18
C SER A 108 6.02 2.62 10.61
N LYS A 109 4.72 2.49 10.86
CA LYS A 109 4.14 2.74 12.17
C LYS A 109 4.61 1.74 13.23
N ALA A 110 4.63 0.45 12.91
CA ALA A 110 5.08 -0.60 13.83
C ALA A 110 6.56 -0.46 14.18
N THR A 111 7.38 -0.10 13.20
CA THR A 111 8.81 0.16 13.40
C THR A 111 9.04 1.36 14.33
N ASP A 112 8.30 2.46 14.12
CA ASP A 112 8.40 3.64 14.97
C ASP A 112 7.98 3.35 16.42
N ILE A 113 6.89 2.60 16.60
CA ILE A 113 6.45 2.17 17.94
C ILE A 113 7.53 1.33 18.61
N ALA A 114 8.09 0.34 17.89
CA ALA A 114 9.14 -0.53 18.44
C ALA A 114 10.38 0.26 18.86
N ARG A 115 10.80 1.25 18.06
CA ARG A 115 11.92 2.15 18.38
C ARG A 115 11.61 3.04 19.58
N ASN A 116 10.39 3.59 19.67
CA ASN A 116 9.94 4.39 20.82
C ASN A 116 9.90 3.55 22.11
N CYS A 117 9.70 2.24 21.99
CA CYS A 117 9.86 1.28 23.11
C CYS A 117 11.31 0.91 23.38
N ALA A 118 12.29 1.60 22.79
CA ALA A 118 13.73 1.31 22.90
C ALA A 118 14.07 -0.16 22.56
N LEU A 119 13.46 -0.70 21.52
CA LEU A 119 13.82 -2.00 20.94
C LEU A 119 14.84 -1.79 19.80
N PRO A 120 15.90 -2.62 19.72
CA PRO A 120 16.96 -2.49 18.72
C PRO A 120 16.50 -3.09 17.39
N VAL A 121 15.48 -2.51 16.80
CA VAL A 121 14.90 -2.95 15.51
C VAL A 121 15.13 -1.93 14.42
N ARG A 122 15.53 -2.40 13.25
CA ARG A 122 15.66 -1.59 12.05
C ARG A 122 14.31 -1.46 11.34
N ARG A 123 13.60 -2.58 11.21
CA ARG A 123 12.32 -2.65 10.51
C ARG A 123 11.48 -3.81 11.02
N VAL A 124 10.17 -3.59 11.10
CA VAL A 124 9.17 -4.62 11.37
C VAL A 124 8.21 -4.68 10.19
N GLU A 125 8.00 -5.88 9.64
CA GLU A 125 7.00 -6.13 8.60
C GLU A 125 6.00 -7.18 9.03
N ARG A 126 4.79 -7.10 8.48
CA ARG A 126 3.73 -8.06 8.73
C ARG A 126 3.31 -8.74 7.43
N VAL A 127 3.23 -10.05 7.47
CA VAL A 127 2.67 -10.87 6.38
C VAL A 127 1.48 -11.66 6.92
N THR A 128 0.63 -12.13 6.01
CA THR A 128 -0.47 -13.04 6.34
C THR A 128 -0.18 -14.41 5.78
N GLU A 129 -0.11 -15.41 6.66
CA GLU A 129 -0.03 -16.80 6.27
C GLU A 129 -1.43 -17.40 6.19
N TYR A 130 -1.80 -17.87 5.02
CA TYR A 130 -2.98 -18.69 4.79
C TYR A 130 -2.57 -20.15 4.68
N ARG A 131 -3.31 -21.04 5.36
CA ARG A 131 -3.19 -22.49 5.18
C ARG A 131 -4.49 -23.03 4.65
N LEU A 132 -4.42 -23.54 3.42
CA LEU A 132 -5.53 -24.16 2.71
C LEU A 132 -5.48 -25.67 2.94
N GLN A 133 -6.51 -26.23 3.54
CA GLN A 133 -6.65 -27.68 3.71
C GLN A 133 -7.58 -28.23 2.62
N ALA A 134 -7.14 -29.29 1.96
CA ALA A 134 -7.96 -30.01 1.00
C ALA A 134 -8.83 -31.05 1.70
N ARG A 135 -9.98 -31.36 1.14
CA ARG A 135 -10.85 -32.45 1.62
C ARG A 135 -10.15 -33.79 1.45
N PRO A 136 -10.23 -34.70 2.46
CA PRO A 136 -9.75 -36.06 2.27
C PRO A 136 -10.53 -36.75 1.16
N GLY A 137 -9.82 -37.49 0.32
CA GLY A 137 -10.45 -38.34 -0.70
C GLY A 137 -11.22 -39.50 -0.06
N TRP A 138 -12.06 -40.17 -0.88
CA TRP A 138 -12.90 -41.30 -0.45
C TRP A 138 -12.16 -42.42 0.29
N PHE A 139 -10.86 -42.59 0.00
CA PHE A 139 -10.00 -43.59 0.66
C PHE A 139 -9.07 -42.99 1.71
N GLY A 140 -9.39 -41.81 2.28
CA GLY A 140 -8.65 -41.21 3.39
C GLY A 140 -7.35 -40.49 3.01
N GLY A 141 -6.93 -40.52 1.72
CA GLY A 141 -5.79 -39.73 1.25
C GLY A 141 -6.17 -38.25 1.03
N VAL A 142 -5.31 -37.31 1.45
CA VAL A 142 -5.50 -35.90 1.14
C VAL A 142 -5.13 -35.67 -0.32
N LYS A 143 -6.12 -35.36 -1.16
CA LYS A 143 -5.86 -34.98 -2.55
C LYS A 143 -5.26 -33.57 -2.54
N ALA A 144 -4.01 -33.45 -2.98
CA ALA A 144 -3.38 -32.13 -3.14
C ALA A 144 -4.18 -31.28 -4.12
N LEU A 145 -4.32 -29.99 -3.83
CA LEU A 145 -4.88 -29.03 -4.78
C LEU A 145 -3.96 -28.92 -5.99
N GLY A 146 -4.54 -28.96 -7.18
CA GLY A 146 -3.76 -28.80 -8.43
C GLY A 146 -3.15 -27.40 -8.54
N ALA A 147 -2.07 -27.26 -9.29
CA ALA A 147 -1.39 -25.96 -9.46
C ALA A 147 -2.31 -24.86 -10.02
N GLU A 148 -3.21 -25.19 -10.92
CA GLU A 148 -4.19 -24.27 -11.51
C GLU A 148 -5.22 -23.83 -10.47
N SER A 149 -5.74 -24.77 -9.66
CA SER A 149 -6.62 -24.46 -8.53
C SER A 149 -5.93 -23.54 -7.53
N VAL A 150 -4.69 -23.82 -7.17
CA VAL A 150 -3.91 -22.98 -6.26
C VAL A 150 -3.75 -21.56 -6.83
N ALA A 151 -3.44 -21.41 -8.12
CA ALA A 151 -3.31 -20.09 -8.75
C ALA A 151 -4.61 -19.29 -8.70
N THR A 152 -5.75 -19.95 -8.94
CA THR A 152 -7.07 -19.32 -8.84
C THR A 152 -7.39 -18.88 -7.41
N LEU A 153 -7.14 -19.75 -6.43
CA LEU A 153 -7.37 -19.44 -5.01
C LEU A 153 -6.46 -18.30 -4.52
N VAL A 154 -5.19 -18.29 -4.92
CA VAL A 154 -4.23 -17.23 -4.58
C VAL A 154 -4.70 -15.86 -5.07
N ALA A 155 -5.32 -15.77 -6.26
CA ALA A 155 -5.86 -14.52 -6.78
C ALA A 155 -6.99 -13.94 -5.91
N LEU A 156 -7.66 -14.77 -5.11
CA LEU A 156 -8.71 -14.35 -4.17
C LEU A 156 -8.17 -13.97 -2.78
N LEU A 157 -6.92 -14.35 -2.48
CA LEU A 157 -6.29 -14.15 -1.16
C LEU A 157 -5.46 -12.87 -1.06
N HIS A 158 -5.12 -12.23 -2.18
CA HIS A 158 -4.25 -11.05 -2.18
C HIS A 158 -4.69 -10.00 -3.18
N ASP A 159 -4.31 -8.76 -2.93
CA ASP A 159 -4.44 -7.65 -3.87
C ASP A 159 -3.18 -7.57 -4.77
N ARG A 160 -3.36 -7.86 -6.06
CA ARG A 160 -2.27 -7.83 -7.06
C ARG A 160 -1.59 -6.47 -7.21
N MET A 161 -2.25 -5.38 -6.82
CA MET A 161 -1.69 -4.03 -6.94
C MET A 161 -0.70 -3.71 -5.83
N THR A 162 -0.98 -4.18 -4.62
CA THR A 162 -0.24 -3.81 -3.40
C THR A 162 0.50 -4.95 -2.74
N GLU A 163 0.17 -6.20 -3.11
CA GLU A 163 0.68 -7.39 -2.45
C GLU A 163 1.38 -8.35 -3.44
N ALA A 164 2.20 -9.22 -2.88
CA ALA A 164 2.85 -10.32 -3.55
C ALA A 164 2.64 -11.61 -2.75
N VAL A 165 2.84 -12.73 -3.40
CA VAL A 165 2.62 -14.05 -2.80
C VAL A 165 3.87 -14.91 -2.92
N THR A 166 4.12 -15.70 -1.86
CA THR A 166 5.09 -16.80 -1.86
C THR A 166 4.46 -18.02 -1.19
N PHE A 167 5.01 -19.20 -1.47
CA PHE A 167 4.52 -20.45 -0.90
C PHE A 167 5.42 -20.97 0.23
N GLU A 168 6.40 -20.19 0.60
CA GLU A 168 7.32 -20.48 1.69
C GLU A 168 7.40 -19.27 2.63
N ARG A 169 7.41 -19.52 3.95
CA ARG A 169 7.55 -18.45 4.95
C ARG A 169 8.82 -17.62 4.72
N GLU A 170 9.91 -18.29 4.39
CA GLU A 170 11.20 -17.65 4.13
C GLU A 170 11.21 -16.72 2.92
N GLY A 171 10.27 -16.88 1.98
CA GLY A 171 10.09 -15.97 0.86
C GLY A 171 9.83 -14.51 1.30
N ALA A 172 9.27 -14.30 2.50
CA ALA A 172 9.07 -12.97 3.06
C ALA A 172 10.38 -12.21 3.36
N ARG A 173 11.55 -12.89 3.41
CA ARG A 173 12.86 -12.23 3.50
C ARG A 173 13.11 -11.25 2.37
N ALA A 174 12.48 -11.46 1.22
CA ALA A 174 12.58 -10.54 0.07
C ALA A 174 12.09 -9.12 0.40
N LEU A 175 11.26 -8.93 1.43
CA LEU A 175 10.82 -7.61 1.89
C LEU A 175 11.97 -6.75 2.43
N PHE A 176 13.03 -7.39 2.93
CA PHE A 176 14.19 -6.74 3.55
C PHE A 176 15.40 -6.67 2.62
N ALA A 177 15.25 -7.15 1.39
CA ALA A 177 16.30 -7.04 0.40
C ALA A 177 16.56 -5.56 0.09
N HIS A 178 17.78 -5.11 0.34
CA HIS A 178 18.23 -3.78 -0.07
C HIS A 178 18.41 -3.79 -1.59
N ARG A 179 17.69 -2.92 -2.27
CA ARG A 179 17.90 -2.64 -3.69
C ARG A 179 18.54 -1.27 -3.78
N GLU A 180 19.72 -1.22 -4.35
CA GLU A 180 20.29 0.06 -4.74
C GLU A 180 19.38 0.72 -5.75
N GLY A 181 19.04 1.99 -5.52
CA GLY A 181 18.33 2.79 -6.50
C GLY A 181 19.17 2.94 -7.78
N PRO A 182 18.55 3.18 -8.93
CA PRO A 182 19.28 3.54 -10.13
C PRO A 182 20.13 4.79 -9.86
N ALA A 183 21.31 4.86 -10.45
CA ALA A 183 22.15 6.04 -10.37
C ALA A 183 21.42 7.25 -10.98
N MET A 184 21.53 8.41 -10.32
CA MET A 184 20.98 9.66 -10.83
C MET A 184 21.59 9.98 -12.20
N ALA A 185 20.73 10.13 -13.20
CA ALA A 185 21.14 10.47 -14.57
C ALA A 185 21.15 11.99 -14.79
N ARG A 186 22.09 12.48 -15.60
CA ARG A 186 22.06 13.85 -16.11
C ARG A 186 21.61 13.86 -17.56
N ILE A 187 20.82 14.84 -17.92
CA ILE A 187 20.26 15.00 -19.26
C ILE A 187 21.08 16.10 -19.97
N ASP A 188 21.82 15.73 -20.99
CA ASP A 188 22.78 16.58 -21.70
C ASP A 188 22.06 17.72 -22.48
N VAL A 189 21.58 18.71 -21.73
CA VAL A 189 20.99 19.93 -22.31
C VAL A 189 22.07 20.88 -22.79
N SER A 190 23.22 20.90 -22.17
CA SER A 190 24.35 21.74 -22.58
C SER A 190 24.88 21.39 -23.97
N GLY A 191 24.90 20.11 -24.34
CA GLY A 191 25.38 19.63 -25.63
C GLY A 191 24.29 19.51 -26.70
N ARG A 192 23.10 19.02 -26.33
CA ARG A 192 22.02 18.67 -27.25
C ARG A 192 20.81 19.61 -27.20
N GLY A 193 20.81 20.56 -26.26
CA GLY A 193 19.73 21.54 -26.12
C GLY A 193 18.36 20.90 -25.91
N ARG A 194 17.36 21.47 -26.56
CA ARG A 194 15.97 21.05 -26.56
C ARG A 194 15.78 19.55 -26.85
N ALA A 195 16.53 19.02 -27.80
CA ALA A 195 16.36 17.62 -28.22
C ALA A 195 16.67 16.61 -27.07
N ALA A 196 17.56 16.95 -26.13
CA ALA A 196 17.81 16.11 -24.97
C ALA A 196 16.59 16.04 -24.03
N LEU A 197 15.88 17.16 -23.88
CA LEU A 197 14.64 17.22 -23.08
C LEU A 197 13.50 16.48 -23.73
N GLU A 198 13.34 16.58 -25.05
CA GLU A 198 12.34 15.85 -25.81
C GLU A 198 12.54 14.32 -25.67
N ASP A 199 13.79 13.86 -25.82
CA ASP A 199 14.13 12.47 -25.59
C ASP A 199 13.85 12.01 -24.15
N ALA A 200 14.19 12.84 -23.16
CA ALA A 200 13.92 12.55 -21.76
C ALA A 200 12.41 12.52 -21.49
N ASN A 201 11.66 13.48 -22.03
CA ASN A 201 10.20 13.55 -21.94
C ASN A 201 9.54 12.27 -22.45
N ALA A 202 9.96 11.79 -23.63
CA ALA A 202 9.42 10.57 -24.21
C ALA A 202 9.79 9.31 -23.44
N ARG A 203 11.09 9.16 -23.04
CA ARG A 203 11.57 7.97 -22.35
C ARG A 203 11.06 7.83 -20.93
N GLN A 204 10.91 8.95 -20.22
CA GLN A 204 10.50 8.97 -18.81
C GLN A 204 9.00 9.21 -18.63
N GLY A 205 8.27 9.48 -19.72
CA GLY A 205 6.82 9.73 -19.66
C GLY A 205 6.46 10.98 -18.85
N LEU A 206 7.25 12.06 -18.97
CA LEU A 206 7.08 13.27 -18.16
C LEU A 206 5.84 14.10 -18.56
N ALA A 207 5.31 13.91 -19.76
CA ALA A 207 4.16 14.63 -20.32
C ALA A 207 4.34 16.16 -20.33
N LEU A 208 5.56 16.63 -20.58
CA LEU A 208 5.86 18.04 -20.71
C LEU A 208 5.33 18.60 -22.05
N SER A 209 4.77 19.80 -22.01
CA SER A 209 4.39 20.53 -23.21
C SER A 209 5.61 21.12 -23.92
N GLY A 210 5.42 21.55 -25.20
CA GLY A 210 6.49 22.22 -25.95
C GLY A 210 7.00 23.48 -25.24
N GLU A 211 6.11 24.27 -24.66
CA GLU A 211 6.44 25.49 -23.91
C GLU A 211 7.22 25.19 -22.62
N GLU A 212 6.87 24.11 -21.93
CA GLU A 212 7.60 23.67 -20.72
C GLU A 212 9.01 23.16 -21.07
N ILE A 213 9.17 22.49 -22.20
CA ILE A 213 10.49 22.07 -22.71
C ILE A 213 11.34 23.30 -23.07
N ASP A 214 10.76 24.32 -23.73
CA ASP A 214 11.46 25.57 -24.05
C ASP A 214 11.90 26.30 -22.78
N TYR A 215 10.99 26.41 -21.80
CA TYR A 215 11.27 27.02 -20.51
C TYR A 215 12.45 26.30 -19.79
N LEU A 216 12.44 24.98 -19.76
CA LEU A 216 13.49 24.18 -19.13
C LEU A 216 14.83 24.35 -19.87
N ALA A 217 14.83 24.33 -21.20
CA ALA A 217 16.03 24.54 -21.99
C ALA A 217 16.69 25.89 -21.67
N GLU A 218 15.90 26.97 -21.64
CA GLU A 218 16.40 28.29 -21.27
C GLU A 218 16.82 28.39 -19.82
N ALA A 219 16.08 27.79 -18.88
CA ALA A 219 16.38 27.83 -17.47
C ALA A 219 17.73 27.14 -17.17
N PHE A 220 17.97 25.94 -17.72
CA PHE A 220 19.21 25.22 -17.52
C PHE A 220 20.41 25.85 -18.27
N ALA A 221 20.16 26.48 -19.42
CA ALA A 221 21.17 27.29 -20.08
C ALA A 221 21.63 28.47 -19.21
N ARG A 222 20.68 29.18 -18.54
CA ARG A 222 21.02 30.25 -17.57
C ARG A 222 21.77 29.72 -16.35
N LEU A 223 21.40 28.53 -15.86
CA LEU A 223 22.05 27.86 -14.73
C LEU A 223 23.44 27.31 -15.09
N ARG A 224 23.80 27.22 -16.36
CA ARG A 224 25.06 26.67 -16.90
C ARG A 224 25.34 25.27 -16.39
N ARG A 225 24.34 24.43 -16.31
CA ARG A 225 24.45 23.04 -15.94
C ARG A 225 23.33 22.20 -16.53
N ASP A 226 23.54 20.91 -16.59
CA ASP A 226 22.55 19.96 -17.03
C ASP A 226 21.54 19.62 -15.90
N PRO A 227 20.26 19.42 -16.24
CA PRO A 227 19.29 18.88 -15.30
C PRO A 227 19.59 17.43 -14.97
N THR A 228 19.16 17.01 -13.78
CA THR A 228 19.06 15.61 -13.43
C THR A 228 17.68 15.06 -13.82
N ASP A 229 17.58 13.74 -13.97
CA ASP A 229 16.31 13.03 -14.14
C ASP A 229 15.33 13.31 -13.00
N VAL A 230 15.84 13.44 -11.77
CA VAL A 230 15.04 13.79 -10.58
C VAL A 230 14.47 15.21 -10.71
N GLU A 231 15.26 16.19 -11.14
CA GLU A 231 14.78 17.57 -11.32
C GLU A 231 13.70 17.65 -12.40
N LEU A 232 13.87 16.92 -13.52
CA LEU A 232 12.85 16.87 -14.56
C LEU A 232 11.57 16.19 -14.06
N MET A 233 11.69 15.11 -13.30
CA MET A 233 10.53 14.44 -12.69
C MET A 233 9.82 15.34 -11.68
N MET A 234 10.56 16.06 -10.83
CA MET A 234 9.98 17.02 -9.88
C MET A 234 9.24 18.14 -10.60
N PHE A 235 9.84 18.71 -11.66
CA PHE A 235 9.19 19.74 -12.46
C PHE A 235 7.91 19.21 -13.12
N ALA A 236 7.97 18.02 -13.73
CA ALA A 236 6.83 17.37 -14.37
C ALA A 236 5.70 17.12 -13.35
N GLN A 237 6.02 16.64 -12.16
CA GLN A 237 5.01 16.40 -11.10
C GLN A 237 4.41 17.70 -10.56
N ALA A 238 5.22 18.75 -10.37
CA ALA A 238 4.74 20.05 -9.90
C ALA A 238 3.80 20.72 -10.93
N ASN A 239 4.09 20.55 -12.22
CA ASN A 239 3.29 21.06 -13.32
C ASN A 239 2.31 20.04 -13.90
N SER A 240 2.19 18.86 -13.28
CA SER A 240 1.35 17.80 -13.80
C SER A 240 -0.12 18.22 -13.88
N GLU A 241 -0.79 17.70 -14.90
CA GLU A 241 -2.24 17.83 -15.07
C GLU A 241 -3.02 16.86 -14.18
N HIS A 242 -2.49 16.51 -13.01
CA HIS A 242 -3.13 15.57 -12.09
C HIS A 242 -4.60 15.93 -11.82
N CYS A 243 -4.86 17.21 -11.53
CA CYS A 243 -6.22 17.74 -11.39
C CYS A 243 -6.74 18.41 -12.67
N ARG A 244 -6.00 18.38 -13.75
CA ARG A 244 -6.32 18.99 -15.06
C ARG A 244 -6.67 20.48 -14.99
N HIS A 245 -6.13 21.20 -14.01
CA HIS A 245 -6.43 22.63 -13.79
C HIS A 245 -6.02 23.49 -14.98
N LYS A 246 -4.91 23.20 -15.65
CA LYS A 246 -4.49 23.92 -16.87
C LYS A 246 -5.53 23.77 -17.98
N ILE A 247 -5.99 22.54 -18.24
CA ILE A 247 -7.00 22.25 -19.25
C ILE A 247 -8.33 22.93 -18.88
N PHE A 248 -8.80 22.76 -17.66
CA PHE A 248 -10.08 23.33 -17.21
C PHE A 248 -10.07 24.86 -17.14
N ASN A 249 -8.91 25.50 -16.90
CA ASN A 249 -8.76 26.95 -16.94
C ASN A 249 -8.35 27.50 -18.32
N ALA A 250 -8.01 26.62 -19.25
CA ALA A 250 -7.55 27.06 -20.58
C ALA A 250 -8.64 27.84 -21.32
N ARG A 251 -8.20 28.74 -22.23
CA ARG A 251 -9.07 29.35 -23.24
C ARG A 251 -9.20 28.39 -24.40
N PHE A 252 -10.43 28.12 -24.79
CA PHE A 252 -10.71 27.24 -25.92
C PHE A 252 -11.03 28.06 -27.18
N THR A 253 -10.38 27.74 -28.28
CA THR A 253 -10.71 28.22 -29.59
C THR A 253 -11.29 27.06 -30.40
N ILE A 254 -12.56 27.14 -30.77
CA ILE A 254 -13.26 26.11 -31.53
C ILE A 254 -13.65 26.72 -32.88
N ASP A 255 -13.20 26.09 -33.96
CA ASP A 255 -13.45 26.57 -35.33
C ASP A 255 -13.05 28.02 -35.56
N GLY A 256 -11.94 28.46 -34.96
CA GLY A 256 -11.43 29.82 -35.02
C GLY A 256 -12.12 30.84 -34.10
N ILE A 257 -13.10 30.42 -33.30
CA ILE A 257 -13.84 31.29 -32.37
C ILE A 257 -13.32 31.01 -30.96
N GLU A 258 -12.77 32.03 -30.29
CA GLU A 258 -12.38 31.97 -28.89
C GLU A 258 -13.63 31.97 -28.00
N LEU A 259 -13.77 30.95 -27.12
CA LEU A 259 -14.87 30.89 -26.17
C LEU A 259 -14.67 31.91 -25.04
N PRO A 260 -15.75 32.58 -24.59
CA PRO A 260 -15.65 33.62 -23.56
C PRO A 260 -15.37 33.08 -22.17
N GLN A 261 -15.55 31.80 -21.95
CA GLN A 261 -15.42 31.15 -20.63
C GLN A 261 -14.58 29.87 -20.70
N SER A 262 -13.72 29.67 -19.71
CA SER A 262 -13.08 28.38 -19.49
C SER A 262 -14.08 27.35 -18.97
N MET A 263 -13.72 26.06 -18.98
CA MET A 263 -14.56 24.99 -18.43
C MET A 263 -14.86 25.21 -16.95
N PHE A 264 -13.88 25.65 -16.14
CA PHE A 264 -14.14 26.00 -14.74
C PHE A 264 -15.11 27.17 -14.58
N GLN A 265 -15.04 28.16 -15.44
CA GLN A 265 -16.01 29.28 -15.42
C GLN A 265 -17.42 28.81 -15.76
N MET A 266 -17.57 27.88 -16.72
CA MET A 266 -18.85 27.26 -17.05
C MET A 266 -19.43 26.46 -15.88
N ILE A 267 -18.59 25.66 -15.20
CA ILE A 267 -18.99 24.90 -14.01
C ILE A 267 -19.45 25.84 -12.88
N ARG A 268 -18.67 26.89 -12.61
CA ARG A 268 -19.03 27.91 -11.59
C ARG A 268 -20.29 28.67 -11.95
N HIS A 269 -20.54 28.92 -13.22
CA HIS A 269 -21.77 29.56 -13.70
C HIS A 269 -23.00 28.68 -13.36
N THR A 270 -22.92 27.38 -13.50
CA THR A 270 -24.00 26.46 -13.12
C THR A 270 -24.38 26.61 -11.66
N GLU A 271 -23.41 26.68 -10.76
CA GLU A 271 -23.64 26.92 -9.33
C GLU A 271 -24.26 28.30 -9.09
N ALA A 272 -23.75 29.33 -9.79
CA ALA A 272 -24.23 30.70 -9.60
C ALA A 272 -25.71 30.90 -10.01
N VAL A 273 -26.14 30.20 -11.07
CA VAL A 273 -27.55 30.35 -11.58
C VAL A 273 -28.53 29.35 -10.94
N SER A 274 -28.03 28.26 -10.35
CA SER A 274 -28.87 27.21 -9.74
C SER A 274 -28.24 26.64 -8.47
N PRO A 275 -28.06 27.45 -7.41
CA PRO A 275 -27.45 27.00 -6.16
C PRO A 275 -28.47 26.12 -5.40
N GLN A 276 -28.43 24.82 -5.61
CA GLN A 276 -29.33 23.88 -4.95
C GLN A 276 -28.57 23.07 -3.90
N ARG A 277 -29.00 23.18 -2.64
CA ARG A 277 -28.48 22.39 -1.52
C ARG A 277 -26.97 22.51 -1.28
N THR A 278 -26.31 23.46 -1.87
CA THR A 278 -24.88 23.67 -1.66
C THR A 278 -24.69 24.47 -0.37
N VAL A 279 -23.96 23.90 0.58
CA VAL A 279 -23.55 24.55 1.83
C VAL A 279 -22.20 25.22 1.65
N VAL A 280 -21.28 24.52 0.99
CA VAL A 280 -19.97 25.03 0.56
C VAL A 280 -19.73 24.53 -0.85
N ALA A 281 -19.61 25.45 -1.82
CA ALA A 281 -19.46 25.08 -3.21
C ALA A 281 -18.13 24.38 -3.47
N TYR A 282 -17.04 25.00 -3.14
CA TYR A 282 -15.70 24.44 -3.23
C TYR A 282 -14.75 25.38 -2.50
N SER A 283 -14.29 24.96 -1.35
CA SER A 283 -13.26 25.67 -0.60
C SER A 283 -12.16 24.68 -0.28
N ASP A 284 -10.98 24.95 -0.78
CA ASP A 284 -9.88 23.99 -0.79
C ASP A 284 -10.25 22.72 -1.61
N ASN A 285 -10.06 21.53 -1.10
CA ASN A 285 -10.32 20.27 -1.81
C ASN A 285 -11.67 19.62 -1.44
N ALA A 286 -12.62 20.37 -0.98
CA ALA A 286 -13.89 19.84 -0.52
C ALA A 286 -15.10 20.71 -0.88
N ALA A 287 -16.22 20.05 -1.08
CA ALA A 287 -17.54 20.67 -1.15
C ALA A 287 -18.48 20.03 -0.15
N VAL A 288 -19.46 20.80 0.33
CA VAL A 288 -20.46 20.31 1.27
C VAL A 288 -21.85 20.57 0.70
N MET A 289 -22.64 19.51 0.59
CA MET A 289 -24.05 19.58 0.22
C MET A 289 -24.96 19.37 1.43
N ALA A 290 -26.07 20.06 1.45
CA ALA A 290 -27.09 19.81 2.46
C ALA A 290 -27.62 18.38 2.32
N GLY A 291 -27.57 17.66 3.41
CA GLY A 291 -28.14 16.31 3.49
C GLY A 291 -29.57 16.30 4.00
N GLY A 292 -30.00 15.18 4.51
CA GLY A 292 -31.32 14.94 5.06
C GLY A 292 -31.30 14.61 6.56
N PRO A 293 -32.49 14.36 7.12
CA PRO A 293 -32.61 13.87 8.49
C PRO A 293 -32.06 12.43 8.57
N VAL A 294 -31.24 12.19 9.59
CA VAL A 294 -30.64 10.88 9.87
C VAL A 294 -30.62 10.66 11.38
N GLU A 295 -30.58 9.42 11.80
CA GLU A 295 -30.25 9.04 13.16
C GLU A 295 -28.75 8.78 13.29
N LEU A 296 -28.07 9.60 14.09
CA LEU A 296 -26.64 9.44 14.36
C LEU A 296 -26.42 8.85 15.74
N TRP A 297 -25.59 7.82 15.80
CA TRP A 297 -25.11 7.23 17.03
C TRP A 297 -23.96 8.07 17.56
N ARG A 298 -24.20 8.82 18.65
CA ARG A 298 -23.21 9.77 19.22
C ARG A 298 -23.01 9.52 20.69
N PRO A 299 -21.80 9.85 21.23
CA PRO A 299 -21.58 9.83 22.67
C PRO A 299 -22.40 10.92 23.36
N GLU A 300 -23.05 10.57 24.47
CA GLU A 300 -23.74 11.50 25.35
C GLU A 300 -22.91 11.79 26.59
N GLY A 301 -22.67 13.07 26.82
CA GLY A 301 -21.92 13.58 27.97
C GLY A 301 -20.40 13.50 27.81
N TYR A 302 -19.73 14.39 28.54
CA TYR A 302 -18.25 14.47 28.59
C TYR A 302 -17.70 13.76 29.84
N THR A 303 -18.29 12.65 30.23
CA THR A 303 -17.86 11.85 31.38
C THR A 303 -16.82 10.82 30.98
N ASN A 304 -16.07 10.30 31.96
CA ASN A 304 -15.09 9.23 31.76
C ASN A 304 -15.66 7.90 31.22
N ALA A 305 -16.99 7.78 31.14
CA ALA A 305 -17.72 6.67 30.56
C ALA A 305 -18.88 7.18 29.70
N PRO A 306 -18.61 7.68 28.47
CA PRO A 306 -19.67 8.19 27.61
C PRO A 306 -20.61 7.05 27.21
N ARG A 307 -21.92 7.30 27.34
CA ARG A 307 -22.93 6.41 26.74
C ARG A 307 -23.19 6.87 25.31
N TYR A 308 -23.35 5.91 24.41
CA TYR A 308 -23.77 6.20 23.04
C TYR A 308 -25.29 6.13 22.93
N ALA A 309 -25.88 7.08 22.26
CA ALA A 309 -27.30 7.11 21.98
C ALA A 309 -27.57 7.54 20.53
N SER A 310 -28.70 7.04 19.99
CA SER A 310 -29.19 7.48 18.70
C SER A 310 -29.85 8.85 18.87
N ARG A 311 -29.47 9.80 17.99
CA ARG A 311 -30.01 11.14 17.96
C ARG A 311 -30.40 11.54 16.55
N ALA A 312 -31.61 12.05 16.39
CA ALA A 312 -32.02 12.65 15.15
C ALA A 312 -31.17 13.91 14.87
N ALA A 313 -30.61 13.99 13.67
CA ALA A 313 -29.79 15.11 13.22
C ALA A 313 -29.93 15.29 11.72
N THR A 314 -29.54 16.45 11.20
CA THR A 314 -29.31 16.64 9.77
C THR A 314 -27.84 16.38 9.49
N ALA A 315 -27.55 15.40 8.63
CA ALA A 315 -26.19 15.12 8.19
C ALA A 315 -25.97 15.72 6.79
N HIS A 316 -24.95 16.56 6.66
CA HIS A 316 -24.49 17.05 5.38
C HIS A 316 -23.56 16.03 4.71
N VAL A 317 -23.44 16.10 3.40
CA VAL A 317 -22.57 15.22 2.61
C VAL A 317 -21.32 16.00 2.27
N LEU A 318 -20.17 15.49 2.71
CA LEU A 318 -18.87 15.98 2.33
C LEU A 318 -18.40 15.24 1.07
N MET A 319 -18.03 16.01 0.05
CA MET A 319 -17.40 15.49 -1.18
C MET A 319 -15.96 15.99 -1.24
N LYS A 320 -15.03 15.07 -1.42
CA LYS A 320 -13.59 15.35 -1.50
C LYS A 320 -12.97 14.66 -2.72
#